data_3c482024d7d04c0db263ca0d84fa0a0e
#
_entry.id   3c482024d7d04c0db263ca0d84fa0a0e
#
_cell.length_a   1.000
_cell.length_b   1.000
_cell.length_c   1.000
_cell.angle_alpha   90.00
_cell.angle_beta   90.00
_cell.angle_gamma   90.00
#
_symmetry.space_group_name_H-M   'P 1'
#
loop_
_entity.id
_entity.type
_entity.pdbx_description
1 polymer ?
#
loop_
_entity_poly.entity_id
_entity_poly.type
_entity_poly.pdbx_seq_one_letter_code
_entity_poly.pdbx_strand_id
1 'polypeptide(L)'
;MFRHCDTEKRVASKHTNADIDVTRTYLNMEFGAFDDGYDKVCEEYDSRIEALDAKPGANKRKDRVTLVGWSIPVPEGMDEDTAREWCVEAYRVMCEQYGDTVLGGSAHFDEVHEYTDAETGARRESRPHLHMYAVPEVDGKLNAKAFMSRRNMVAANNAMEAMTQARFPGYRFQTGAKKKSRRTVEELKQASDVRAIEDAAQAEAARIVEQARARADRIEAEAAVHAEQAEAHMKAARRMRSEASERLSKASETLEAVQSTLADAEALETALRTSKGDTLARALEFMEGIGYKDGTTARKRFETRELVMGRRVKVNGRSRSQMAADVDKLGRKIAQQRRLDDKEVQR
;
A
#
# COMPACT_ATOMS: atom_id res chain seq x y z
N MET A 1 -22.30 -3.67 0.49
CA MET A 1 -21.55 -2.58 1.10
C MET A 1 -22.09 -2.27 2.50
N PHE A 2 -23.37 -1.93 2.67
CA PHE A 2 -23.96 -1.60 3.98
C PHE A 2 -23.84 -2.70 5.07
N ARG A 3 -23.86 -3.99 4.70
CA ARG A 3 -23.67 -5.09 5.67
C ARG A 3 -22.38 -5.03 6.49
N HIS A 4 -21.35 -4.41 5.93
CA HIS A 4 -20.09 -4.23 6.65
C HIS A 4 -20.21 -3.22 7.79
N CYS A 5 -21.10 -2.25 7.66
CA CYS A 5 -21.29 -1.18 8.62
C CYS A 5 -22.42 -1.46 9.62
N ASP A 6 -23.25 -2.48 9.38
CA ASP A 6 -24.29 -2.90 10.33
C ASP A 6 -23.70 -3.91 11.31
N THR A 7 -23.64 -3.55 12.58
CA THR A 7 -23.01 -4.34 13.63
C THR A 7 -23.62 -5.73 13.77
N GLU A 8 -24.94 -5.87 13.71
CA GLU A 8 -25.63 -7.16 13.84
C GLU A 8 -25.42 -8.05 12.60
N LYS A 9 -25.59 -7.51 11.40
CA LYS A 9 -25.40 -8.24 10.13
C LYS A 9 -23.95 -8.65 9.91
N ARG A 10 -23.01 -7.83 10.36
CA ARG A 10 -21.59 -8.09 10.30
C ARG A 10 -21.17 -9.27 11.16
N VAL A 11 -21.63 -9.34 12.39
CA VAL A 11 -21.37 -10.46 13.31
C VAL A 11 -22.09 -11.73 12.86
N ALA A 12 -23.34 -11.62 12.39
CA ALA A 12 -24.13 -12.76 11.92
C ALA A 12 -23.64 -13.36 10.60
N SER A 13 -23.07 -12.55 9.71
CA SER A 13 -22.54 -13.00 8.43
C SER A 13 -21.11 -13.46 8.57
N LYS A 14 -20.71 -14.64 8.92
CA LYS A 14 -19.33 -15.16 8.93
C LYS A 14 -18.39 -14.26 8.12
N HIS A 15 -18.04 -13.10 8.71
CA HIS A 15 -17.28 -12.07 8.01
C HIS A 15 -15.90 -12.65 7.68
N THR A 16 -15.47 -12.50 6.44
CA THR A 16 -14.16 -12.97 5.97
C THR A 16 -13.00 -12.12 6.49
N ASN A 17 -13.30 -10.97 7.15
CA ASN A 17 -12.28 -10.14 7.76
C ASN A 17 -11.82 -10.74 9.08
N ALA A 18 -10.65 -11.33 9.12
CA ALA A 18 -10.04 -11.91 10.31
C ALA A 18 -9.62 -10.85 11.36
N ASP A 19 -9.63 -9.58 10.96
CA ASP A 19 -9.15 -8.46 11.80
C ASP A 19 -10.22 -7.95 12.77
N ILE A 20 -11.43 -8.56 12.81
CA ILE A 20 -12.51 -8.14 13.71
C ILE A 20 -12.33 -8.75 15.09
N ASP A 21 -12.09 -7.91 16.09
CA ASP A 21 -12.14 -8.26 17.50
C ASP A 21 -13.57 -8.11 18.03
N VAL A 22 -14.31 -9.23 18.06
CA VAL A 22 -15.70 -9.26 18.51
C VAL A 22 -15.88 -8.81 19.97
N THR A 23 -14.82 -8.82 20.77
CA THR A 23 -14.88 -8.35 22.16
C THR A 23 -14.96 -6.82 22.25
N ARG A 24 -14.64 -6.12 21.17
CA ARG A 24 -14.68 -4.66 21.06
C ARG A 24 -15.88 -4.15 20.25
N THR A 25 -16.68 -5.01 19.66
CA THR A 25 -17.82 -4.64 18.80
C THR A 25 -18.83 -3.72 19.51
N TYR A 26 -18.96 -3.83 20.84
CA TYR A 26 -19.83 -2.97 21.64
C TYR A 26 -19.43 -1.48 21.64
N LEU A 27 -18.21 -1.17 21.19
CA LEU A 27 -17.69 0.19 21.06
C LEU A 27 -18.09 0.85 19.74
N ASN A 28 -18.49 0.05 18.77
CA ASN A 28 -18.94 0.56 17.49
C ASN A 28 -20.14 1.49 17.66
N MET A 29 -20.25 2.45 16.75
CA MET A 29 -21.30 3.45 16.77
C MET A 29 -21.96 3.52 15.40
N GLU A 30 -23.27 3.64 15.37
CA GLU A 30 -24.03 3.81 14.15
C GLU A 30 -24.61 5.22 14.08
N PHE A 31 -24.82 5.75 12.88
CA PHE A 31 -25.25 7.13 12.65
C PHE A 31 -26.23 7.22 11.49
N GLY A 32 -27.22 8.10 11.61
CA GLY A 32 -28.22 8.32 10.58
C GLY A 32 -29.08 7.08 10.36
N ALA A 33 -29.36 6.72 9.11
CA ALA A 33 -30.18 5.54 8.83
C ALA A 33 -29.59 4.21 9.31
N PHE A 34 -28.27 4.16 9.61
CA PHE A 34 -27.65 2.96 10.19
C PHE A 34 -28.06 2.72 11.64
N ASP A 35 -28.36 3.77 12.40
CA ASP A 35 -28.85 3.67 13.77
C ASP A 35 -30.23 2.97 13.86
N ASP A 36 -31.01 3.06 12.78
CA ASP A 36 -32.30 2.36 12.61
C ASP A 36 -32.16 0.96 11.99
N GLY A 37 -30.93 0.54 11.67
CA GLY A 37 -30.57 -0.78 11.18
C GLY A 37 -30.49 -0.91 9.65
N TYR A 38 -29.97 -2.06 9.22
CA TYR A 38 -29.64 -2.36 7.81
C TYR A 38 -30.81 -2.16 6.85
N ASP A 39 -31.99 -2.65 7.21
CA ASP A 39 -33.15 -2.62 6.32
C ASP A 39 -33.59 -1.16 6.06
N LYS A 40 -33.46 -0.30 7.08
CA LYS A 40 -33.79 1.13 6.97
C LYS A 40 -32.82 1.86 6.04
N VAL A 41 -31.52 1.58 6.13
CA VAL A 41 -30.53 2.15 5.19
C VAL A 41 -30.84 1.75 3.76
N CYS A 42 -31.18 0.49 3.53
CA CYS A 42 -31.53 0.00 2.19
C CYS A 42 -32.79 0.69 1.66
N GLU A 43 -33.83 0.79 2.50
CA GLU A 43 -35.08 1.48 2.15
C GLU A 43 -34.84 2.94 1.77
N GLU A 44 -34.06 3.66 2.56
CA GLU A 44 -33.75 5.07 2.31
C GLU A 44 -32.94 5.24 1.03
N TYR A 45 -31.91 4.39 0.85
CA TYR A 45 -31.11 4.39 -0.37
C TYR A 45 -31.97 4.13 -1.61
N ASP A 46 -32.77 3.05 -1.60
CA ASP A 46 -33.60 2.68 -2.73
C ASP A 46 -34.63 3.76 -3.06
N SER A 47 -35.30 4.32 -2.04
CA SER A 47 -36.24 5.43 -2.20
C SER A 47 -35.59 6.65 -2.85
N ARG A 48 -34.37 7.02 -2.45
CA ARG A 48 -33.64 8.14 -3.07
C ARG A 48 -33.28 7.87 -4.51
N ILE A 49 -32.81 6.67 -4.82
CA ILE A 49 -32.47 6.29 -6.20
C ILE A 49 -33.72 6.29 -7.06
N GLU A 50 -34.83 5.73 -6.61
CA GLU A 50 -36.10 5.74 -7.33
C GLU A 50 -36.58 7.18 -7.62
N ALA A 51 -36.51 8.05 -6.61
CA ALA A 51 -36.87 9.47 -6.76
C ALA A 51 -36.00 10.20 -7.79
N LEU A 52 -34.69 9.92 -7.81
CA LEU A 52 -33.76 10.46 -8.80
C LEU A 52 -34.01 9.91 -10.21
N ASP A 53 -34.34 8.63 -10.32
CA ASP A 53 -34.63 7.94 -11.57
C ASP A 53 -35.96 8.35 -12.19
N ALA A 54 -36.90 8.84 -11.40
CA ALA A 54 -38.16 9.38 -11.86
C ALA A 54 -38.03 10.79 -12.48
N LYS A 55 -36.91 11.49 -12.22
CA LYS A 55 -36.69 12.84 -12.76
C LYS A 55 -36.41 12.82 -14.27
N PRO A 56 -36.92 13.81 -15.04
CA PRO A 56 -36.60 13.94 -16.46
C PRO A 56 -35.08 14.07 -16.70
N GLY A 57 -34.56 13.27 -17.63
CA GLY A 57 -33.14 13.27 -17.99
C GLY A 57 -32.23 12.60 -16.95
N ALA A 58 -32.79 11.73 -16.12
CA ALA A 58 -32.03 10.92 -15.19
C ALA A 58 -30.99 10.06 -15.90
N ASN A 59 -29.80 9.96 -15.31
CA ASN A 59 -28.74 9.08 -15.80
C ASN A 59 -29.08 7.63 -15.45
N LYS A 60 -29.44 6.83 -16.44
CA LYS A 60 -29.80 5.40 -16.28
C LYS A 60 -28.73 4.43 -16.78
N ARG A 61 -27.50 4.89 -16.93
CA ARG A 61 -26.38 4.01 -17.32
C ARG A 61 -26.17 2.90 -16.27
N LYS A 62 -25.85 1.70 -16.73
CA LYS A 62 -25.59 0.56 -15.83
C LYS A 62 -24.36 0.74 -14.94
N ASP A 63 -23.38 1.53 -15.40
CA ASP A 63 -22.12 1.81 -14.73
C ASP A 63 -22.15 3.14 -13.93
N ARG A 64 -23.32 3.72 -13.73
CA ARG A 64 -23.45 4.95 -12.94
C ARG A 64 -23.11 4.70 -11.48
N VAL A 65 -22.45 5.65 -10.87
CA VAL A 65 -22.18 5.63 -9.43
C VAL A 65 -23.42 6.15 -8.70
N THR A 66 -24.04 5.30 -7.92
CA THR A 66 -25.24 5.60 -7.13
C THR A 66 -24.96 5.77 -5.63
N LEU A 67 -23.78 5.31 -5.19
CA LEU A 67 -23.34 5.38 -3.82
C LEU A 67 -21.86 5.79 -3.78
N VAL A 68 -21.51 6.67 -2.87
CA VAL A 68 -20.12 7.00 -2.52
C VAL A 68 -19.93 6.74 -1.04
N GLY A 69 -18.68 6.40 -0.66
CA GLY A 69 -18.34 6.16 0.73
C GLY A 69 -16.98 6.76 1.08
N TRP A 70 -16.83 7.08 2.34
CA TRP A 70 -15.58 7.51 2.95
C TRP A 70 -15.20 6.54 4.06
N SER A 71 -13.91 6.30 4.22
CA SER A 71 -13.31 5.75 5.41
C SER A 71 -12.45 6.86 6.02
N ILE A 72 -12.86 7.37 7.18
CA ILE A 72 -12.30 8.53 7.84
C ILE A 72 -11.59 8.06 9.10
N PRO A 73 -10.25 7.95 9.11
CA PRO A 73 -9.52 7.47 10.28
C PRO A 73 -9.55 8.50 11.40
N VAL A 74 -9.71 8.01 12.62
CA VAL A 74 -9.56 8.81 13.84
C VAL A 74 -8.12 9.35 13.92
N PRO A 75 -7.88 10.58 14.38
CA PRO A 75 -6.55 11.12 14.64
C PRO A 75 -5.69 10.18 15.50
N GLU A 76 -4.40 10.13 15.19
CA GLU A 76 -3.44 9.25 15.89
C GLU A 76 -3.31 9.65 17.35
N GLY A 77 -3.29 8.65 18.25
CA GLY A 77 -3.05 8.81 19.68
C GLY A 77 -4.26 9.23 20.51
N MET A 78 -5.47 9.28 19.94
CA MET A 78 -6.69 9.46 20.73
C MET A 78 -6.97 8.22 21.56
N ASP A 79 -7.34 8.41 22.82
CA ASP A 79 -7.95 7.37 23.63
C ASP A 79 -9.37 7.03 23.10
N GLU A 80 -9.92 5.94 23.59
CA GLU A 80 -11.17 5.39 23.09
C GLU A 80 -12.38 6.34 23.26
N ASP A 81 -12.51 6.96 24.42
CA ASP A 81 -13.63 7.88 24.70
C ASP A 81 -13.54 9.13 23.84
N THR A 82 -12.33 9.74 23.77
CA THR A 82 -12.04 10.89 22.91
C THR A 82 -12.28 10.55 21.44
N ALA A 83 -11.88 9.36 20.99
CA ALA A 83 -12.08 8.90 19.62
C ALA A 83 -13.57 8.74 19.27
N ARG A 84 -14.39 8.26 20.21
CA ARG A 84 -15.85 8.14 20.03
C ARG A 84 -16.50 9.52 19.92
N GLU A 85 -16.14 10.46 20.79
CA GLU A 85 -16.62 11.84 20.71
C GLU A 85 -16.18 12.50 19.37
N TRP A 86 -14.96 12.24 18.95
CA TRP A 86 -14.46 12.72 17.68
C TRP A 86 -15.27 12.17 16.49
N CYS A 87 -15.64 10.90 16.49
CA CYS A 87 -16.48 10.31 15.45
C CYS A 87 -17.86 10.98 15.35
N VAL A 88 -18.48 11.34 16.49
CA VAL A 88 -19.74 12.10 16.49
C VAL A 88 -19.59 13.45 15.79
N GLU A 89 -18.54 14.18 16.13
CA GLU A 89 -18.28 15.49 15.53
C GLU A 89 -17.86 15.37 14.05
N ALA A 90 -17.09 14.36 13.71
CA ALA A 90 -16.71 14.08 12.35
C ALA A 90 -17.93 13.77 11.47
N TYR A 91 -18.86 12.98 11.98
CA TYR A 91 -20.13 12.70 11.32
C TYR A 91 -20.92 14.00 11.07
N ARG A 92 -21.04 14.86 12.10
CA ARG A 92 -21.73 16.14 12.01
C ARG A 92 -21.10 17.04 10.93
N VAL A 93 -19.77 17.20 10.92
CA VAL A 93 -19.06 17.99 9.93
C VAL A 93 -19.32 17.49 8.51
N MET A 94 -19.33 16.19 8.31
CA MET A 94 -19.61 15.61 7.01
C MET A 94 -21.07 15.80 6.58
N CYS A 95 -22.02 15.72 7.50
CA CYS A 95 -23.43 16.06 7.23
C CYS A 95 -23.60 17.55 6.89
N GLU A 96 -22.89 18.44 7.55
CA GLU A 96 -22.89 19.87 7.21
C GLU A 96 -22.31 20.13 5.80
N GLN A 97 -21.28 19.37 5.41
CA GLN A 97 -20.63 19.51 4.10
C GLN A 97 -21.45 18.93 2.94
N TYR A 98 -22.14 17.81 3.14
CA TYR A 98 -22.82 17.05 2.09
C TYR A 98 -24.34 17.03 2.22
N GLY A 99 -24.88 17.58 3.30
CA GLY A 99 -26.32 17.76 3.52
C GLY A 99 -27.12 16.47 3.54
N ASP A 100 -28.34 16.56 3.08
CA ASP A 100 -29.32 15.46 3.06
C ASP A 100 -28.93 14.29 2.16
N THR A 101 -27.84 14.41 1.40
CA THR A 101 -27.36 13.31 0.56
C THR A 101 -26.72 12.19 1.36
N VAL A 102 -26.31 12.46 2.61
CA VAL A 102 -25.74 11.49 3.53
C VAL A 102 -26.83 10.55 4.02
N LEU A 103 -26.59 9.25 3.86
CA LEU A 103 -27.46 8.18 4.39
C LEU A 103 -27.15 7.90 5.87
N GLY A 104 -25.88 7.98 6.22
CA GLY A 104 -25.39 7.65 7.54
C GLY A 104 -24.01 7.03 7.51
N GLY A 105 -23.65 6.36 8.59
CA GLY A 105 -22.35 5.71 8.70
C GLY A 105 -22.22 4.85 9.95
N SER A 106 -21.05 4.25 10.10
CA SER A 106 -20.68 3.46 11.27
C SER A 106 -19.22 3.69 11.63
N ALA A 107 -18.95 3.93 12.91
CA ALA A 107 -17.59 4.00 13.43
C ALA A 107 -17.17 2.62 13.95
N HIS A 108 -16.07 2.11 13.46
CA HIS A 108 -15.52 0.81 13.80
C HIS A 108 -14.34 0.96 14.75
N PHE A 109 -14.48 0.36 15.93
CA PHE A 109 -13.49 0.27 16.99
C PHE A 109 -12.95 -1.15 17.16
N ASP A 110 -13.55 -2.10 16.48
CA ASP A 110 -13.27 -3.53 16.56
C ASP A 110 -12.47 -4.08 15.38
N GLU A 111 -12.16 -3.26 14.39
CA GLU A 111 -11.26 -3.64 13.28
C GLU A 111 -9.81 -3.38 13.68
N VAL A 112 -9.27 -4.29 14.50
CA VAL A 112 -7.92 -4.16 15.06
C VAL A 112 -6.99 -5.14 14.36
N HIS A 113 -6.01 -4.63 13.62
CA HIS A 113 -4.96 -5.43 13.04
C HIS A 113 -3.61 -4.73 13.16
N GLU A 114 -2.58 -5.50 13.40
CA GLU A 114 -1.21 -5.02 13.33
C GLU A 114 -0.73 -4.99 11.87
N TYR A 115 -0.01 -3.97 11.50
CA TYR A 115 0.65 -3.87 10.21
C TYR A 115 2.04 -3.25 10.35
N THR A 116 2.92 -3.55 9.42
CA THR A 116 4.24 -2.93 9.35
C THR A 116 4.17 -1.72 8.44
N ASP A 117 4.48 -0.54 8.98
CA ASP A 117 4.55 0.69 8.19
C ASP A 117 5.61 0.55 7.10
N ALA A 118 5.22 0.66 5.83
CA ALA A 118 6.08 0.41 4.69
C ALA A 118 7.25 1.41 4.55
N GLU A 119 7.13 2.61 5.16
CA GLU A 119 8.15 3.65 5.08
C GLU A 119 9.13 3.57 6.27
N THR A 120 8.59 3.37 7.48
CA THR A 120 9.39 3.42 8.71
C THR A 120 9.81 2.04 9.21
N GLY A 121 9.16 0.97 8.77
CA GLY A 121 9.34 -0.38 9.31
C GLY A 121 8.79 -0.57 10.72
N ALA A 122 8.11 0.43 11.29
CA ALA A 122 7.52 0.34 12.60
C ALA A 122 6.27 -0.55 12.57
N ARG A 123 6.10 -1.40 13.59
CA ARG A 123 4.82 -2.06 13.84
C ARG A 123 3.81 -1.03 14.33
N ARG A 124 2.65 -1.02 13.72
CA ARG A 124 1.53 -0.14 14.04
C ARG A 124 0.26 -0.95 14.11
N GLU A 125 -0.69 -0.45 14.88
CA GLU A 125 -2.05 -0.95 14.95
C GLU A 125 -2.98 -0.08 14.09
N SER A 126 -3.99 -0.70 13.46
CA SER A 126 -5.03 0.03 12.74
C SER A 126 -5.79 0.95 13.70
N ARG A 127 -6.11 2.14 13.21
CA ARG A 127 -6.87 3.12 13.97
C ARG A 127 -8.36 2.90 13.80
N PRO A 128 -9.18 3.18 14.83
CA PRO A 128 -10.62 3.31 14.65
C PRO A 128 -10.92 4.25 13.48
N HIS A 129 -12.00 4.01 12.79
CA HIS A 129 -12.38 4.80 11.62
C HIS A 129 -13.88 4.87 11.45
N LEU A 130 -14.34 5.99 10.89
CA LEU A 130 -15.73 6.23 10.56
C LEU A 130 -15.97 5.94 9.08
N HIS A 131 -16.83 4.98 8.77
CA HIS A 131 -17.41 4.79 7.45
C HIS A 131 -18.63 5.66 7.30
N MET A 132 -18.74 6.38 6.19
CA MET A 132 -19.92 7.16 5.84
C MET A 132 -20.32 6.89 4.41
N TYR A 133 -21.62 6.99 4.14
CA TYR A 133 -22.18 6.76 2.82
C TYR A 133 -23.14 7.86 2.42
N ALA A 134 -23.11 8.22 1.14
CA ALA A 134 -24.01 9.22 0.57
C ALA A 134 -24.42 8.84 -0.85
N VAL A 135 -25.62 9.26 -1.25
CA VAL A 135 -26.06 9.27 -2.65
C VAL A 135 -25.46 10.49 -3.31
N PRO A 136 -24.64 10.37 -4.36
CA PRO A 136 -23.93 11.50 -4.96
C PRO A 136 -24.86 12.36 -5.84
N GLU A 137 -25.80 13.01 -5.19
CA GLU A 137 -26.75 13.93 -5.82
C GLU A 137 -26.17 15.35 -5.87
N VAL A 138 -26.23 15.97 -7.04
CA VAL A 138 -25.90 17.37 -7.27
C VAL A 138 -26.97 17.97 -8.18
N ASP A 139 -27.59 19.04 -7.77
CA ASP A 139 -28.66 19.72 -8.53
C ASP A 139 -29.78 18.77 -8.97
N GLY A 140 -30.18 17.86 -8.08
CA GLY A 140 -31.24 16.90 -8.32
C GLY A 140 -30.90 15.76 -9.27
N LYS A 141 -29.63 15.50 -9.55
CA LYS A 141 -29.15 14.43 -10.44
C LYS A 141 -27.99 13.68 -9.83
N LEU A 142 -27.87 12.38 -10.17
CA LEU A 142 -26.67 11.62 -9.84
C LEU A 142 -25.46 12.15 -10.59
N ASN A 143 -24.50 12.69 -9.86
CA ASN A 143 -23.26 13.26 -10.41
C ASN A 143 -22.09 13.07 -9.43
N ALA A 144 -21.60 11.84 -9.34
CA ALA A 144 -20.49 11.50 -8.45
C ALA A 144 -19.20 12.31 -8.73
N LYS A 145 -18.95 12.68 -9.98
CA LYS A 145 -17.77 13.48 -10.35
C LYS A 145 -17.81 14.88 -9.76
N ALA A 146 -18.96 15.55 -9.80
CA ALA A 146 -19.13 16.87 -9.20
C ALA A 146 -19.18 16.76 -7.67
N PHE A 147 -19.88 15.77 -7.15
CA PHE A 147 -20.03 15.49 -5.73
C PHE A 147 -18.68 15.24 -5.05
N MET A 148 -17.87 14.36 -5.62
CA MET A 148 -16.51 14.01 -5.15
C MET A 148 -15.43 14.87 -5.81
N SER A 149 -15.77 16.12 -6.16
CA SER A 149 -14.81 17.04 -6.76
C SER A 149 -13.64 17.32 -5.79
N ARG A 150 -12.46 17.62 -6.34
CA ARG A 150 -11.30 18.00 -5.52
C ARG A 150 -11.62 19.15 -4.57
N ARG A 151 -12.44 20.11 -5.02
CA ARG A 151 -12.87 21.26 -4.21
C ARG A 151 -13.64 20.80 -2.97
N ASN A 152 -14.63 19.91 -3.16
CA ASN A 152 -15.45 19.40 -2.06
C ASN A 152 -14.63 18.54 -1.10
N MET A 153 -13.75 17.69 -1.62
CA MET A 153 -12.85 16.87 -0.80
C MET A 153 -11.88 17.72 0.04
N VAL A 154 -11.33 18.79 -0.54
CA VAL A 154 -10.45 19.71 0.19
C VAL A 154 -11.25 20.48 1.25
N ALA A 155 -12.45 20.92 0.92
CA ALA A 155 -13.34 21.64 1.87
C ALA A 155 -13.67 20.73 3.06
N ALA A 156 -14.09 19.48 2.82
CA ALA A 156 -14.38 18.50 3.87
C ALA A 156 -13.15 18.24 4.77
N ASN A 157 -11.98 18.00 4.17
CA ASN A 157 -10.74 17.80 4.93
C ASN A 157 -10.36 19.02 5.78
N ASN A 158 -10.53 20.23 5.26
CA ASN A 158 -10.25 21.45 6.00
C ASN A 158 -11.25 21.66 7.15
N ALA A 159 -12.52 21.35 6.93
CA ALA A 159 -13.55 21.42 7.97
C ALA A 159 -13.27 20.40 9.09
N MET A 160 -12.89 19.17 8.73
CA MET A 160 -12.48 18.15 9.68
C MET A 160 -11.26 18.57 10.50
N GLU A 161 -10.24 19.15 9.86
CA GLU A 161 -9.06 19.67 10.58
C GLU A 161 -9.43 20.81 11.51
N ALA A 162 -10.25 21.77 11.04
CA ALA A 162 -10.69 22.91 11.85
C ALA A 162 -11.49 22.43 13.07
N MET A 163 -12.41 21.51 12.89
CA MET A 163 -13.18 20.90 13.98
C MET A 163 -12.26 20.19 14.97
N THR A 164 -11.32 19.38 14.45
CA THR A 164 -10.38 18.64 15.29
C THR A 164 -9.55 19.59 16.14
N GLN A 165 -8.99 20.64 15.56
CA GLN A 165 -8.20 21.63 16.32
C GLN A 165 -9.00 22.38 17.35
N ALA A 166 -10.27 22.72 17.03
CA ALA A 166 -11.12 23.51 17.91
C ALA A 166 -11.64 22.71 19.11
N ARG A 167 -12.00 21.43 18.91
CA ARG A 167 -12.66 20.64 19.96
C ARG A 167 -11.74 19.61 20.64
N PHE A 168 -10.69 19.21 19.95
CA PHE A 168 -9.73 18.21 20.42
C PHE A 168 -8.30 18.76 20.37
N PRO A 169 -7.98 19.73 21.24
CA PRO A 169 -6.67 20.38 21.23
C PRO A 169 -5.55 19.37 21.47
N GLY A 170 -4.50 19.45 20.67
CA GLY A 170 -3.38 18.51 20.70
C GLY A 170 -3.45 17.43 19.61
N TYR A 171 -4.59 17.22 19.00
CA TYR A 171 -4.76 16.26 17.90
C TYR A 171 -4.83 16.94 16.54
N ARG A 172 -4.48 16.19 15.51
CA ARG A 172 -4.50 16.64 14.12
C ARG A 172 -5.16 15.60 13.24
N PHE A 173 -6.15 16.00 12.46
CA PHE A 173 -6.74 15.16 11.43
C PHE A 173 -5.82 15.09 10.20
N GLN A 174 -5.33 16.24 9.76
CA GLN A 174 -4.33 16.31 8.70
C GLN A 174 -2.93 16.29 9.30
N THR A 175 -2.19 15.22 9.11
CA THR A 175 -0.84 15.04 9.67
C THR A 175 0.23 15.95 9.05
N GLY A 176 -0.14 16.85 8.14
CA GLY A 176 0.79 17.77 7.46
C GLY A 176 1.75 17.09 6.47
N ALA A 177 1.76 15.79 6.45
CA ALA A 177 2.64 15.00 5.59
C ALA A 177 2.12 14.98 4.14
N LYS A 178 2.22 16.12 3.44
CA LYS A 178 2.02 16.16 1.98
C LYS A 178 2.93 15.19 1.20
N LYS A 179 3.86 14.56 1.88
CA LYS A 179 4.84 13.60 1.34
C LYS A 179 4.49 12.15 1.62
N LYS A 180 3.48 11.85 2.45
CA LYS A 180 3.09 10.47 2.68
C LYS A 180 2.38 9.94 1.45
N SER A 181 2.77 8.75 1.09
CA SER A 181 2.21 7.92 0.04
C SER A 181 0.67 8.08 0.01
N ARG A 182 0.12 8.34 -1.17
CA ARG A 182 -1.33 8.33 -1.41
C ARG A 182 -1.85 6.91 -1.63
N ARG A 183 -1.17 5.94 -1.01
CA ARG A 183 -1.54 4.54 -1.11
C ARG A 183 -2.90 4.32 -0.47
N THR A 184 -3.71 3.51 -1.11
CA THR A 184 -4.94 2.96 -0.52
C THR A 184 -4.58 2.01 0.62
N VAL A 185 -5.55 1.66 1.47
CA VAL A 185 -5.37 0.64 2.53
C VAL A 185 -4.89 -0.68 1.93
N GLU A 186 -5.42 -1.05 0.76
CA GLU A 186 -5.01 -2.22 -0.02
C GLU A 186 -3.53 -2.16 -0.43
N GLU A 187 -3.10 -1.02 -0.95
CA GLU A 187 -1.70 -0.79 -1.33
C GLU A 187 -0.77 -0.76 -0.11
N LEU A 188 -1.25 -0.30 1.03
CA LEU A 188 -0.50 -0.35 2.29
C LEU A 188 -0.38 -1.78 2.82
N LYS A 189 -1.47 -2.57 2.75
CA LYS A 189 -1.45 -4.00 3.09
C LYS A 189 -0.47 -4.75 2.17
N GLN A 190 -0.56 -4.53 0.86
CA GLN A 190 0.37 -5.13 -0.10
C GLN A 190 1.83 -4.72 0.16
N ALA A 191 2.09 -3.46 0.49
CA ALA A 191 3.44 -3.00 0.82
C ALA A 191 3.95 -3.60 2.15
N SER A 192 3.07 -3.80 3.12
CA SER A 192 3.38 -4.51 4.36
C SER A 192 3.73 -5.98 4.09
N ASP A 193 2.94 -6.64 3.24
CA ASP A 193 3.17 -8.03 2.83
C ASP A 193 4.49 -8.17 2.06
N VAL A 194 4.78 -7.26 1.13
CA VAL A 194 6.05 -7.22 0.40
C VAL A 194 7.22 -7.05 1.37
N ARG A 195 7.09 -6.15 2.34
CA ARG A 195 8.14 -5.93 3.34
C ARG A 195 8.33 -7.14 4.26
N ALA A 196 7.24 -7.79 4.67
CA ALA A 196 7.31 -9.02 5.45
C ALA A 196 8.02 -10.15 4.65
N ILE A 197 7.77 -10.21 3.34
CA ILE A 197 8.46 -11.14 2.44
C ILE A 197 9.94 -10.75 2.30
N GLU A 198 10.26 -9.46 2.16
CA GLU A 198 11.64 -8.97 2.10
C GLU A 198 12.41 -9.25 3.40
N ASP A 199 11.80 -8.97 4.56
CA ASP A 199 12.40 -9.24 5.87
C ASP A 199 12.61 -10.75 6.07
N ALA A 200 11.65 -11.59 5.67
CA ALA A 200 11.77 -13.04 5.70
C ALA A 200 12.86 -13.54 4.74
N ALA A 201 12.95 -12.95 3.54
CA ALA A 201 13.99 -13.28 2.57
C ALA A 201 15.38 -12.84 3.05
N GLN A 202 15.50 -11.68 3.70
CA GLN A 202 16.75 -11.23 4.32
C GLN A 202 17.18 -12.11 5.49
N ALA A 203 16.23 -12.49 6.35
CA ALA A 203 16.50 -13.43 7.45
C ALA A 203 16.92 -14.80 6.91
N GLU A 204 16.27 -15.30 5.86
CA GLU A 204 16.65 -16.55 5.20
C GLU A 204 18.02 -16.45 4.52
N ALA A 205 18.30 -15.32 3.85
CA ALA A 205 19.61 -15.07 3.25
C ALA A 205 20.72 -15.02 4.31
N ALA A 206 20.46 -14.36 5.45
CA ALA A 206 21.39 -14.35 6.59
C ALA A 206 21.62 -15.76 7.13
N ARG A 207 20.56 -16.57 7.26
CA ARG A 207 20.64 -17.97 7.68
C ARG A 207 21.44 -18.83 6.70
N ILE A 208 21.24 -18.64 5.40
CA ILE A 208 22.01 -19.34 4.35
C ILE A 208 23.49 -18.98 4.42
N VAL A 209 23.81 -17.70 4.62
CA VAL A 209 25.20 -17.22 4.77
C VAL A 209 25.84 -17.82 6.03
N GLU A 210 25.11 -17.86 7.15
CA GLU A 210 25.61 -18.45 8.39
C GLU A 210 25.80 -19.95 8.28
N GLN A 211 24.86 -20.66 7.65
CA GLN A 211 25.01 -22.07 7.34
C GLN A 211 26.18 -22.34 6.37
N ALA A 212 26.39 -21.46 5.39
CA ALA A 212 27.52 -21.55 4.49
C ALA A 212 28.86 -21.33 5.21
N ARG A 213 28.90 -20.36 6.15
CA ARG A 213 30.05 -20.12 7.02
C ARG A 213 30.34 -21.33 7.91
N ALA A 214 29.33 -21.86 8.60
CA ALA A 214 29.47 -23.03 9.46
C ALA A 214 29.88 -24.32 8.67
N ARG A 215 29.53 -24.38 7.38
CA ARG A 215 29.99 -25.43 6.46
C ARG A 215 31.44 -25.24 6.03
N ALA A 216 31.83 -23.98 5.73
CA ALA A 216 33.19 -23.61 5.42
C ALA A 216 34.14 -23.94 6.59
N ASP A 217 33.73 -23.55 7.82
CA ASP A 217 34.51 -23.82 9.05
C ASP A 217 34.70 -25.33 9.27
N ARG A 218 33.66 -26.14 9.01
CA ARG A 218 33.79 -27.63 9.08
C ARG A 218 34.73 -28.16 8.03
N ILE A 219 34.64 -27.66 6.79
CA ILE A 219 35.53 -28.10 5.69
C ILE A 219 36.99 -27.75 5.99
N GLU A 220 37.23 -26.57 6.56
CA GLU A 220 38.56 -26.14 6.98
C GLU A 220 39.12 -27.01 8.11
N ALA A 221 38.27 -27.33 9.12
CA ALA A 221 38.67 -28.20 10.21
C ALA A 221 39.00 -29.65 9.74
N GLU A 222 38.18 -30.20 8.83
CA GLU A 222 38.43 -31.50 8.20
C GLU A 222 39.70 -31.49 7.32
N ALA A 223 39.90 -30.39 6.56
CA ALA A 223 41.14 -30.25 5.76
C ALA A 223 42.39 -30.13 6.63
N ALA A 224 42.31 -29.47 7.79
CA ALA A 224 43.41 -29.37 8.76
C ALA A 224 43.77 -30.77 9.34
N VAL A 225 42.76 -31.59 9.66
CA VAL A 225 42.98 -32.98 10.16
C VAL A 225 43.62 -33.86 9.09
N HIS A 226 43.20 -33.66 7.82
CA HIS A 226 43.80 -34.42 6.70
C HIS A 226 45.18 -33.90 6.29
N ALA A 227 45.50 -32.62 6.52
CA ALA A 227 46.82 -32.04 6.23
C ALA A 227 47.94 -32.59 7.15
N GLU A 228 47.60 -32.94 8.40
CA GLU A 228 48.52 -33.59 9.31
C GLU A 228 48.92 -35.02 8.87
N GLN A 229 48.10 -35.65 8.04
CA GLN A 229 48.29 -37.04 7.66
C GLN A 229 49.07 -37.28 6.35
N ALA A 230 49.34 -36.26 5.57
CA ALA A 230 50.09 -36.51 4.33
C ALA A 230 50.68 -35.25 3.68
N GLU A 231 52.00 -35.13 3.62
CA GLU A 231 52.75 -34.13 2.83
C GLU A 231 52.32 -34.09 1.34
N ALA A 232 51.74 -35.18 0.81
CA ALA A 232 51.26 -35.29 -0.57
C ALA A 232 50.02 -34.42 -0.87
N HIS A 233 49.21 -33.99 0.13
CA HIS A 233 48.01 -33.22 -0.06
C HIS A 233 48.23 -31.68 -0.04
N MET A 234 49.40 -31.21 0.33
CA MET A 234 49.76 -29.77 0.36
C MET A 234 49.59 -29.10 -1.02
N LYS A 235 49.80 -29.80 -2.10
CA LYS A 235 49.65 -29.29 -3.47
C LYS A 235 48.16 -29.07 -3.85
N ALA A 236 47.28 -29.95 -3.36
CA ALA A 236 45.84 -29.81 -3.55
C ALA A 236 45.25 -28.69 -2.68
N ALA A 237 45.70 -28.54 -1.42
CA ALA A 237 45.29 -27.50 -0.51
C ALA A 237 45.70 -26.08 -1.02
N ARG A 238 46.89 -25.94 -1.60
CA ARG A 238 47.32 -24.68 -2.25
C ARG A 238 46.46 -24.34 -3.46
N ARG A 239 46.06 -25.33 -4.26
CA ARG A 239 45.16 -25.15 -5.40
C ARG A 239 43.74 -24.72 -4.97
N MET A 240 43.17 -25.36 -3.95
CA MET A 240 41.86 -24.99 -3.39
C MET A 240 41.85 -23.59 -2.77
N ARG A 241 42.96 -23.19 -2.16
CA ARG A 241 43.13 -21.83 -1.63
C ARG A 241 43.14 -20.76 -2.74
N SER A 242 43.75 -21.09 -3.89
CA SER A 242 43.76 -20.23 -5.09
C SER A 242 42.33 -20.03 -5.63
N GLU A 243 41.56 -21.10 -5.75
CA GLU A 243 40.20 -21.09 -6.26
C GLU A 243 39.23 -20.32 -5.30
N ALA A 244 39.43 -20.47 -3.98
CA ALA A 244 38.65 -19.72 -2.98
C ALA A 244 38.93 -18.20 -3.01
N SER A 245 40.19 -17.80 -3.24
CA SER A 245 40.58 -16.41 -3.37
C SER A 245 39.98 -15.76 -4.64
N GLU A 246 39.96 -16.51 -5.73
CA GLU A 246 39.38 -16.07 -6.99
C GLU A 246 37.83 -15.89 -6.89
N ARG A 247 37.17 -16.84 -6.18
CA ARG A 247 35.73 -16.74 -5.89
C ARG A 247 35.39 -15.58 -4.97
N LEU A 248 36.24 -15.29 -4.00
CA LEU A 248 36.10 -14.14 -3.10
C LEU A 248 36.24 -12.79 -3.86
N SER A 249 37.20 -12.74 -4.80
CA SER A 249 37.34 -11.55 -5.68
C SER A 249 36.10 -11.33 -6.53
N LYS A 250 35.56 -12.38 -7.15
CA LYS A 250 34.32 -12.30 -7.95
C LYS A 250 33.09 -11.96 -7.10
N ALA A 251 33.01 -12.45 -5.86
CA ALA A 251 31.94 -12.11 -4.93
C ALA A 251 32.03 -10.62 -4.48
N SER A 252 33.27 -10.10 -4.29
CA SER A 252 33.50 -8.69 -3.99
C SER A 252 33.05 -7.77 -5.14
N GLU A 253 33.41 -8.11 -6.39
CA GLU A 253 32.96 -7.42 -7.59
C GLU A 253 31.44 -7.41 -7.72
N THR A 254 30.78 -8.52 -7.36
CA THR A 254 29.32 -8.62 -7.38
C THR A 254 28.69 -7.75 -6.30
N LEU A 255 29.31 -7.67 -5.12
CA LEU A 255 28.84 -6.81 -4.01
C LEU A 255 28.97 -5.33 -4.36
N GLU A 256 30.08 -4.91 -4.98
CA GLU A 256 30.28 -3.55 -5.47
C GLU A 256 29.27 -3.18 -6.57
N ALA A 257 28.96 -4.10 -7.46
CA ALA A 257 27.92 -3.91 -8.48
C ALA A 257 26.52 -3.71 -7.86
N VAL A 258 26.18 -4.45 -6.79
CA VAL A 258 24.93 -4.30 -6.06
C VAL A 258 24.88 -2.95 -5.31
N GLN A 259 25.97 -2.55 -4.67
CA GLN A 259 26.10 -1.25 -4.01
C GLN A 259 25.97 -0.07 -4.98
N SER A 260 26.58 -0.17 -6.17
CA SER A 260 26.41 0.83 -7.24
C SER A 260 24.96 0.94 -7.68
N THR A 261 24.26 -0.19 -7.83
CA THR A 261 22.83 -0.21 -8.22
C THR A 261 21.95 0.42 -7.14
N LEU A 262 22.31 0.24 -5.87
CA LEU A 262 21.61 0.86 -4.73
C LEU A 262 21.79 2.39 -4.73
N ALA A 263 23.02 2.86 -4.97
CA ALA A 263 23.31 4.28 -5.07
C ALA A 263 22.58 4.94 -6.25
N ASP A 264 22.48 4.24 -7.38
CA ASP A 264 21.71 4.71 -8.55
C ASP A 264 20.20 4.77 -8.25
N ALA A 265 19.68 3.83 -7.47
CA ALA A 265 18.29 3.83 -7.02
C ALA A 265 18.01 4.97 -6.03
N GLU A 266 18.91 5.24 -5.09
CA GLU A 266 18.80 6.37 -4.15
C GLU A 266 18.89 7.73 -4.86
N ALA A 267 19.76 7.84 -5.86
CA ALA A 267 19.85 9.02 -6.72
C ALA A 267 18.57 9.22 -7.55
N LEU A 268 17.98 8.14 -8.06
CA LEU A 268 16.69 8.15 -8.75
C LEU A 268 15.56 8.54 -7.80
N GLU A 269 15.55 8.01 -6.59
CA GLU A 269 14.58 8.37 -5.55
C GLU A 269 14.67 9.85 -5.18
N THR A 270 15.89 10.35 -5.01
CA THR A 270 16.15 11.78 -4.72
C THR A 270 15.69 12.68 -5.89
N ALA A 271 15.98 12.28 -7.11
CA ALA A 271 15.53 12.99 -8.32
C ALA A 271 13.99 12.96 -8.49
N LEU A 272 13.35 11.86 -8.09
CA LEU A 272 11.89 11.71 -8.09
C LEU A 272 11.22 12.52 -6.96
N ARG A 273 11.85 12.66 -5.81
CA ARG A 273 11.37 13.49 -4.68
C ARG A 273 11.35 14.98 -5.00
N THR A 274 12.18 15.43 -5.92
CA THR A 274 12.20 16.83 -6.39
C THR A 274 11.14 17.12 -7.46
N SER A 275 10.49 16.09 -8.02
CA SER A 275 9.38 16.21 -8.95
C SER A 275 8.04 16.12 -8.21
N LYS A 276 7.06 16.97 -8.58
CA LYS A 276 5.76 17.14 -7.92
C LYS A 276 5.08 15.83 -7.49
N GLY A 277 4.68 15.76 -6.20
CA GLY A 277 4.31 14.58 -5.41
C GLY A 277 3.33 13.54 -5.99
N ASP A 278 2.46 13.90 -6.94
CA ASP A 278 1.48 12.99 -7.56
C ASP A 278 2.14 11.92 -8.46
N THR A 279 3.31 12.23 -8.96
CA THR A 279 4.04 11.41 -9.94
C THR A 279 4.94 10.37 -9.27
N LEU A 280 5.43 10.70 -8.07
CA LEU A 280 6.32 9.83 -7.29
C LEU A 280 5.58 8.60 -6.74
N ALA A 281 4.41 8.81 -6.13
CA ALA A 281 3.60 7.73 -5.57
C ALA A 281 3.25 6.68 -6.64
N ARG A 282 2.94 7.12 -7.86
CA ARG A 282 2.60 6.24 -8.98
C ARG A 282 3.81 5.54 -9.60
N ALA A 283 4.97 6.19 -9.59
CA ALA A 283 6.22 5.56 -10.06
C ALA A 283 6.69 4.47 -9.07
N LEU A 284 6.59 4.72 -7.76
CA LEU A 284 6.91 3.74 -6.72
C LEU A 284 5.94 2.56 -6.74
N GLU A 285 4.63 2.81 -6.84
CA GLU A 285 3.60 1.78 -6.99
C GLU A 285 3.82 0.90 -8.24
N PHE A 286 4.29 1.51 -9.33
CA PHE A 286 4.68 0.81 -10.54
C PHE A 286 5.92 -0.06 -10.33
N MET A 287 6.95 0.47 -9.69
CA MET A 287 8.20 -0.24 -9.38
C MET A 287 7.96 -1.45 -8.45
N GLU A 288 7.11 -1.30 -7.45
CA GLU A 288 6.72 -2.38 -6.52
C GLU A 288 5.84 -3.45 -7.18
N GLY A 289 4.92 -3.04 -8.08
CA GLY A 289 4.01 -3.96 -8.78
C GLY A 289 4.67 -4.82 -9.85
N ILE A 290 5.88 -4.49 -10.26
CA ILE A 290 6.54 -5.14 -11.41
C ILE A 290 7.38 -6.34 -11.00
N GLY A 291 7.64 -6.67 -9.76
CA GLY A 291 8.52 -7.78 -9.41
C GLY A 291 9.41 -8.18 -10.58
N TYR A 292 10.58 -7.65 -10.70
CA TYR A 292 11.61 -7.61 -11.77
C TYR A 292 11.86 -8.89 -12.60
N LYS A 293 10.83 -9.62 -13.00
CA LYS A 293 11.03 -10.91 -13.69
C LYS A 293 11.11 -10.80 -15.21
N ASP A 294 10.51 -9.76 -15.81
CA ASP A 294 10.49 -9.63 -17.27
C ASP A 294 10.09 -8.19 -17.67
N GLY A 295 10.97 -7.47 -18.34
CA GLY A 295 10.72 -6.11 -18.83
C GLY A 295 9.48 -5.98 -19.72
N THR A 296 9.11 -7.04 -20.41
CA THR A 296 7.93 -7.09 -21.30
C THR A 296 6.64 -7.06 -20.48
N THR A 297 6.60 -7.75 -19.35
CA THR A 297 5.44 -7.79 -18.45
C THR A 297 5.24 -6.43 -17.76
N ALA A 298 6.33 -5.78 -17.39
CA ALA A 298 6.34 -4.43 -16.83
C ALA A 298 5.72 -3.43 -17.80
N ARG A 299 6.17 -3.43 -19.04
CA ARG A 299 5.68 -2.55 -20.11
C ARG A 299 4.20 -2.74 -20.36
N LYS A 300 3.72 -3.99 -20.51
CA LYS A 300 2.30 -4.30 -20.74
C LYS A 300 1.41 -3.83 -19.61
N ARG A 301 1.80 -4.05 -18.35
CA ARG A 301 1.03 -3.58 -17.18
C ARG A 301 0.95 -2.07 -17.13
N PHE A 302 2.03 -1.39 -17.43
CA PHE A 302 2.07 0.06 -17.46
C PHE A 302 1.19 0.66 -18.58
N GLU A 303 1.28 0.14 -19.79
CA GLU A 303 0.45 0.56 -20.93
C GLU A 303 -1.04 0.32 -20.65
N THR A 304 -1.39 -0.81 -20.03
CA THR A 304 -2.78 -1.13 -19.65
C THR A 304 -3.31 -0.16 -18.59
N ARG A 305 -2.49 0.20 -17.61
CA ARG A 305 -2.87 1.14 -16.54
C ARG A 305 -2.97 2.58 -17.06
N GLU A 306 -2.12 2.98 -17.99
CA GLU A 306 -2.20 4.27 -18.66
C GLU A 306 -3.49 4.43 -19.49
N LEU A 307 -3.93 3.34 -20.15
CA LEU A 307 -5.19 3.27 -20.88
C LEU A 307 -6.41 3.42 -19.97
N VAL A 308 -6.38 2.76 -18.80
CA VAL A 308 -7.49 2.81 -17.81
C VAL A 308 -7.58 4.18 -17.13
N MET A 309 -6.44 4.85 -16.88
CA MET A 309 -6.41 6.11 -16.13
C MET A 309 -6.52 7.37 -17.00
N GLY A 310 -6.38 7.25 -18.32
CA GLY A 310 -6.60 8.35 -19.29
C GLY A 310 -5.69 9.57 -19.14
N ARG A 311 -4.58 9.48 -18.40
CA ARG A 311 -3.71 10.61 -18.07
C ARG A 311 -2.29 10.42 -18.63
N ARG A 312 -1.86 11.30 -19.52
CA ARG A 312 -0.47 11.42 -19.93
C ARG A 312 0.31 12.29 -18.93
N VAL A 313 1.05 11.67 -18.04
CA VAL A 313 1.92 12.38 -17.09
C VAL A 313 3.37 12.29 -17.57
N LYS A 314 4.08 13.42 -17.59
CA LYS A 314 5.52 13.45 -17.86
C LYS A 314 6.30 13.63 -16.56
N VAL A 315 7.37 12.85 -16.38
CA VAL A 315 8.33 12.98 -15.28
C VAL A 315 9.68 13.34 -15.88
N ASN A 316 10.28 14.42 -15.43
CA ASN A 316 11.55 14.94 -15.97
C ASN A 316 11.55 15.06 -17.52
N GLY A 317 10.43 15.54 -18.08
CA GLY A 317 10.27 15.71 -19.53
C GLY A 317 10.01 14.44 -20.33
N ARG A 318 10.04 13.26 -19.70
CA ARG A 318 9.79 11.96 -20.35
C ARG A 318 8.36 11.49 -20.15
N SER A 319 7.74 10.95 -21.17
CA SER A 319 6.43 10.31 -21.07
C SER A 319 6.56 8.96 -20.35
N ARG A 320 5.46 8.47 -19.80
CA ARG A 320 5.41 7.14 -19.16
C ARG A 320 5.85 6.02 -20.09
N SER A 321 5.47 6.10 -21.36
CA SER A 321 5.90 5.13 -22.38
C SER A 321 7.42 5.16 -22.60
N GLN A 322 8.05 6.32 -22.51
CA GLN A 322 9.51 6.45 -22.58
C GLN A 322 10.20 5.85 -21.36
N MET A 323 9.64 6.07 -20.15
CA MET A 323 10.17 5.44 -18.93
C MET A 323 9.98 3.92 -18.94
N ALA A 324 8.87 3.42 -19.43
CA ALA A 324 8.63 1.98 -19.58
C ALA A 324 9.62 1.37 -20.60
N ALA A 325 9.93 2.06 -21.69
CA ALA A 325 10.94 1.62 -22.65
C ALA A 325 12.36 1.58 -22.07
N ASP A 326 12.70 2.55 -21.22
CA ASP A 326 13.99 2.59 -20.53
C ASP A 326 14.09 1.44 -19.50
N VAL A 327 13.04 1.15 -18.74
CA VAL A 327 12.95 -0.01 -17.83
C VAL A 327 13.06 -1.34 -18.59
N ASP A 328 12.40 -1.47 -19.74
CA ASP A 328 12.51 -2.65 -20.63
C ASP A 328 13.94 -2.83 -21.14
N LYS A 329 14.60 -1.73 -21.50
CA LYS A 329 15.98 -1.76 -21.98
C LYS A 329 16.95 -2.20 -20.87
N LEU A 330 16.74 -1.72 -19.65
CA LEU A 330 17.50 -2.12 -18.48
C LEU A 330 17.26 -3.58 -18.14
N GLY A 331 16.00 -4.03 -18.09
CA GLY A 331 15.64 -5.42 -17.84
C GLY A 331 16.27 -6.39 -18.84
N ARG A 332 16.31 -6.04 -20.13
CA ARG A 332 17.00 -6.84 -21.16
C ARG A 332 18.50 -6.92 -20.95
N LYS A 333 19.14 -5.81 -20.56
CA LYS A 333 20.59 -5.81 -20.25
C LYS A 333 20.90 -6.72 -19.07
N ILE A 334 20.11 -6.64 -17.99
CA ILE A 334 20.26 -7.50 -16.79
C ILE A 334 20.04 -8.97 -17.16
N ALA A 335 19.02 -9.29 -17.96
CA ALA A 335 18.77 -10.67 -18.40
C ALA A 335 19.89 -11.20 -19.33
N GLN A 336 20.46 -10.35 -20.16
CA GLN A 336 21.60 -10.71 -21.01
C GLN A 336 22.85 -10.97 -20.18
N GLN A 337 23.12 -10.14 -19.17
CA GLN A 337 24.27 -10.33 -18.27
C GLN A 337 24.14 -11.64 -17.49
N ARG A 338 22.97 -11.93 -16.90
CA ARG A 338 22.71 -13.19 -16.22
C ARG A 338 22.95 -14.42 -17.11
N ARG A 339 22.54 -14.36 -18.39
CA ARG A 339 22.79 -15.47 -19.35
C ARG A 339 24.28 -15.63 -19.69
N LEU A 340 25.06 -14.57 -19.63
CA LEU A 340 26.51 -14.65 -19.81
C LEU A 340 27.17 -15.26 -18.56
N ASP A 341 26.77 -14.81 -17.40
CA ASP A 341 27.25 -15.34 -16.11
C ASP A 341 26.91 -16.82 -15.95
N ASP A 342 25.70 -17.25 -16.30
CA ASP A 342 25.28 -18.68 -16.28
C ASP A 342 26.10 -19.54 -17.25
N LYS A 343 26.53 -18.99 -18.41
CA LYS A 343 27.39 -19.69 -19.38
C LYS A 343 28.84 -19.78 -18.94
N GLU A 344 29.34 -18.83 -18.16
CA GLU A 344 30.67 -18.86 -17.57
C GLU A 344 30.77 -19.89 -16.41
N VAL A 345 29.67 -20.03 -15.65
CA VAL A 345 29.58 -21.03 -14.55
C VAL A 345 29.46 -22.47 -15.07
N GLN A 346 29.03 -22.65 -16.34
CA GLN A 346 28.92 -23.99 -16.98
C GLN A 346 30.16 -24.41 -17.79
N ARG A 347 31.16 -23.56 -17.91
CA ARG A 347 32.49 -23.84 -18.50
C ARG A 347 33.52 -24.02 -17.40
#